data_5bd42b0cbfdf1a74c2af235b1f199aec
#
_entry.id   5bd42b0cbfdf1a74c2af235b1f199aec
#
_cell.length_a   1.000
_cell.length_b   1.000
_cell.length_c   1.000
_cell.angle_alpha   90.00
_cell.angle_beta   90.00
_cell.angle_gamma   90.00
#
_symmetry.space_group_name_H-M   'P 1'
#
loop_
_entity.id
_entity.type
_entity.pdbx_description
1 polymer ?
#
loop_
_entity_poly.entity_id
_entity_poly.type
_entity_poly.pdbx_seq_one_letter_code
_entity_poly.pdbx_strand_id
1 'polypeptide(L)'
;MATAPRLADWAPDSWQRHPTLQQPVYKDADALGRAVRSLAKLPPIVVSWEIDELRGRLAAAQQGRAFLLHGGDCAESLDDCESDRIVRQLKVLLQMSLVLVHGLRQPIIRIGRMAGQYAKPRSSDVETRDGVTLPAYRGDNVNRAPFDARSREPDPELLLRGYERAALTLNFVRALIDGGFADLHHPEYWDLDFMRHSPKYEEYRAVVAALSDSLHFFESLAGKPVHDSHRVDFYASHEGLHLLYEQAQTRYIRRQERWYNLSTHLPWIGVRTAALDGGHVEYFRGIANPIAVKVGPSADADYLRELVRVLDPDREPGRLTLIHRFGAAGIERGLPRLIEAVQGTGHPVLWVCDPMHGNTESTPSGHKTRRFDSILAELETAFAVHRAYGSRLGGVHLELTGDNVTECTGGARGLSDGDLARAYRSTVDPRLNFEQALEVAMRIARLQGGR
;
A
#
# COMPACT_ATOMS: atom_id res chain seq x y z
N MET A 1 21.62 -24.04 -14.97
CA MET A 1 21.11 -22.66 -14.79
C MET A 1 20.00 -22.48 -15.82
N ALA A 2 18.73 -22.48 -15.40
CA ALA A 2 17.63 -22.15 -16.30
C ALA A 2 17.74 -20.64 -16.64
N THR A 3 17.83 -20.32 -17.92
CA THR A 3 17.75 -18.92 -18.40
C THR A 3 16.39 -18.36 -18.01
N ALA A 4 16.37 -17.18 -17.37
CA ALA A 4 15.13 -16.47 -17.10
C ALA A 4 14.30 -16.37 -18.40
N PRO A 5 13.00 -16.71 -18.38
CA PRO A 5 12.16 -16.68 -19.58
C PRO A 5 12.17 -15.25 -20.15
N ARG A 6 12.52 -15.11 -21.41
CA ARG A 6 12.57 -13.82 -22.10
C ARG A 6 11.14 -13.23 -22.18
N LEU A 7 11.03 -11.90 -22.11
CA LEU A 7 9.78 -11.16 -22.32
C LEU A 7 9.06 -11.53 -23.65
N ALA A 8 9.78 -12.11 -24.62
CA ALA A 8 9.24 -12.54 -25.91
C ALA A 8 8.07 -13.56 -25.80
N ASP A 9 7.99 -14.32 -24.70
CA ASP A 9 6.95 -15.35 -24.49
C ASP A 9 5.84 -14.88 -23.51
N TRP A 10 5.87 -13.62 -23.06
CA TRP A 10 4.90 -13.07 -22.13
C TRP A 10 3.74 -12.36 -22.84
N ALA A 11 2.54 -12.59 -22.37
CA ALA A 11 1.32 -11.86 -22.70
C ALA A 11 0.52 -11.60 -21.43
N PRO A 12 -0.41 -10.62 -21.41
CA PRO A 12 -1.22 -10.33 -20.22
C PRO A 12 -1.98 -11.52 -19.64
N ASP A 13 -2.21 -12.56 -20.42
CA ASP A 13 -2.92 -13.81 -20.06
C ASP A 13 -2.00 -15.01 -19.83
N SER A 14 -0.67 -14.85 -19.98
CA SER A 14 0.29 -15.97 -19.81
C SER A 14 0.24 -16.61 -18.42
N TRP A 15 -0.17 -15.84 -17.39
CA TRP A 15 -0.36 -16.34 -16.03
C TRP A 15 -1.35 -17.51 -15.92
N GLN A 16 -2.30 -17.64 -16.85
CA GLN A 16 -3.30 -18.72 -16.86
C GLN A 16 -2.67 -20.11 -17.09
N ARG A 17 -1.44 -20.16 -17.56
CA ARG A 17 -0.68 -21.40 -17.75
C ARG A 17 0.13 -21.82 -16.52
N HIS A 18 0.04 -21.04 -15.45
CA HIS A 18 0.78 -21.23 -14.20
C HIS A 18 -0.16 -21.54 -13.03
N PRO A 19 0.31 -22.26 -12.00
CA PRO A 19 -0.44 -22.45 -10.77
C PRO A 19 -0.83 -21.10 -10.19
N THR A 20 -2.12 -20.85 -9.94
CA THR A 20 -2.58 -19.55 -9.51
C THR A 20 -3.46 -19.67 -8.28
N LEU A 21 -2.92 -19.27 -7.15
CA LEU A 21 -3.59 -19.29 -5.86
C LEU A 21 -4.52 -18.07 -5.68
N GLN A 22 -5.44 -18.15 -4.75
CA GLN A 22 -6.31 -17.05 -4.32
C GLN A 22 -7.27 -16.51 -5.39
N GLN A 23 -7.46 -17.21 -6.52
CA GLN A 23 -8.45 -16.81 -7.51
C GLN A 23 -9.85 -17.28 -7.10
N PRO A 24 -10.89 -16.43 -7.20
CA PRO A 24 -12.27 -16.85 -6.97
C PRO A 24 -12.76 -17.78 -8.09
N VAL A 25 -13.64 -18.72 -7.74
CA VAL A 25 -14.33 -19.58 -8.70
C VAL A 25 -15.73 -19.01 -8.92
N TYR A 26 -15.99 -18.58 -10.13
CA TYR A 26 -17.30 -18.08 -10.57
C TYR A 26 -18.15 -19.20 -11.18
N LYS A 27 -19.43 -19.29 -10.78
CA LYS A 27 -20.34 -20.32 -11.32
C LYS A 27 -20.78 -20.01 -12.74
N ASP A 28 -20.97 -18.74 -13.08
CA ASP A 28 -21.35 -18.28 -14.42
C ASP A 28 -20.12 -17.76 -15.19
N ALA A 29 -19.52 -18.64 -15.98
CA ALA A 29 -18.37 -18.31 -16.83
C ALA A 29 -18.72 -17.29 -17.94
N ASP A 30 -19.94 -17.29 -18.43
CA ASP A 30 -20.38 -16.35 -19.46
C ASP A 30 -20.55 -14.95 -18.90
N ALA A 31 -21.14 -14.81 -17.69
CA ALA A 31 -21.21 -13.54 -16.99
C ALA A 31 -19.81 -13.00 -16.67
N LEU A 32 -18.90 -13.84 -16.17
CA LEU A 32 -17.51 -13.47 -15.96
C LEU A 32 -16.86 -12.98 -17.25
N GLY A 33 -17.02 -13.71 -18.35
CA GLY A 33 -16.49 -13.32 -19.65
C GLY A 33 -17.06 -11.99 -20.16
N ARG A 34 -18.34 -11.71 -19.90
CA ARG A 34 -18.96 -10.40 -20.22
C ARG A 34 -18.35 -9.28 -19.38
N ALA A 35 -18.23 -9.47 -18.05
CA ALA A 35 -17.67 -8.48 -17.15
C ALA A 35 -16.22 -8.13 -17.51
N VAL A 36 -15.36 -9.12 -17.73
CA VAL A 36 -13.95 -8.94 -18.14
C VAL A 36 -13.85 -8.20 -19.47
N ARG A 37 -14.66 -8.58 -20.49
CA ARG A 37 -14.66 -7.86 -21.77
C ARG A 37 -15.18 -6.43 -21.66
N SER A 38 -16.10 -6.15 -20.76
CA SER A 38 -16.58 -4.78 -20.48
C SER A 38 -15.47 -3.95 -19.83
N LEU A 39 -14.82 -4.47 -18.78
CA LEU A 39 -13.67 -3.82 -18.13
C LEU A 39 -12.56 -3.47 -19.13
N ALA A 40 -12.26 -4.39 -20.05
CA ALA A 40 -11.22 -4.20 -21.06
C ALA A 40 -11.50 -3.03 -22.03
N LYS A 41 -12.73 -2.57 -22.13
CA LYS A 41 -13.14 -1.44 -22.99
C LYS A 41 -13.24 -0.12 -22.25
N LEU A 42 -13.30 -0.14 -20.91
CA LEU A 42 -13.42 1.06 -20.10
C LEU A 42 -12.12 1.88 -20.12
N PRO A 43 -12.18 3.20 -19.89
CA PRO A 43 -11.00 4.05 -19.73
C PRO A 43 -10.09 3.51 -18.62
N PRO A 44 -8.77 3.66 -18.73
CA PRO A 44 -7.87 3.27 -17.64
C PRO A 44 -8.06 4.17 -16.41
N ILE A 45 -7.80 3.63 -15.22
CA ILE A 45 -7.86 4.38 -13.96
C ILE A 45 -6.64 5.30 -13.82
N VAL A 46 -5.48 4.81 -14.25
CA VAL A 46 -4.22 5.57 -14.27
C VAL A 46 -3.60 5.53 -15.66
N VAL A 47 -2.63 6.39 -15.93
CA VAL A 47 -1.97 6.47 -17.24
C VAL A 47 -0.48 6.17 -17.15
N SER A 48 0.11 5.71 -18.25
CA SER A 48 1.50 5.23 -18.29
C SER A 48 2.53 6.28 -17.86
N TRP A 49 2.33 7.56 -18.18
CA TRP A 49 3.26 8.60 -17.78
C TRP A 49 3.26 8.87 -16.27
N GLU A 50 2.13 8.75 -15.55
CA GLU A 50 2.09 8.81 -14.07
C GLU A 50 2.87 7.64 -13.46
N ILE A 51 2.76 6.46 -14.07
CA ILE A 51 3.49 5.25 -13.66
C ILE A 51 5.00 5.42 -13.86
N ASP A 52 5.42 5.96 -15.02
CA ASP A 52 6.83 6.19 -15.32
C ASP A 52 7.42 7.27 -14.40
N GLU A 53 6.65 8.31 -14.08
CA GLU A 53 7.03 9.34 -13.11
C GLU A 53 7.23 8.72 -11.72
N LEU A 54 6.27 7.90 -11.24
CA LEU A 54 6.40 7.20 -9.97
C LEU A 54 7.67 6.32 -9.94
N ARG A 55 7.96 5.60 -11.03
CA ARG A 55 9.19 4.78 -11.12
C ARG A 55 10.44 5.63 -10.92
N GLY A 56 10.52 6.81 -11.52
CA GLY A 56 11.63 7.75 -11.30
C GLY A 56 11.75 8.21 -9.85
N ARG A 57 10.64 8.46 -9.18
CA ARG A 57 10.60 8.84 -7.76
C ARG A 57 11.03 7.68 -6.85
N LEU A 58 10.58 6.45 -7.13
CA LEU A 58 11.01 5.26 -6.39
C LEU A 58 12.50 4.99 -6.57
N ALA A 59 13.07 5.25 -7.76
CA ALA A 59 14.50 5.20 -7.99
C ALA A 59 15.25 6.23 -7.12
N ALA A 60 14.70 7.43 -6.92
CA ALA A 60 15.26 8.41 -5.99
C ALA A 60 15.22 7.92 -4.54
N ALA A 61 14.13 7.23 -4.13
CA ALA A 61 14.03 6.63 -2.80
C ALA A 61 15.04 5.49 -2.60
N GLN A 62 15.28 4.65 -3.60
CA GLN A 62 16.35 3.64 -3.58
C GLN A 62 17.74 4.25 -3.28
N GLN A 63 17.98 5.45 -3.80
CA GLN A 63 19.23 6.19 -3.62
C GLN A 63 19.23 7.06 -2.33
N GLY A 64 18.16 7.05 -1.54
CA GLY A 64 18.01 7.83 -0.31
C GLY A 64 17.78 9.31 -0.53
N ARG A 65 17.34 9.71 -1.71
CA ARG A 65 16.98 11.10 -2.06
C ARG A 65 15.48 11.39 -1.89
N ALA A 66 14.70 10.39 -1.53
CA ALA A 66 13.29 10.49 -1.18
C ALA A 66 12.91 9.37 -0.20
N PHE A 67 11.74 9.47 0.43
CA PHE A 67 11.21 8.42 1.32
C PHE A 67 9.77 8.06 0.92
N LEU A 68 9.44 6.77 0.91
CA LEU A 68 8.12 6.28 0.55
C LEU A 68 7.19 6.19 1.78
N LEU A 69 6.11 6.94 1.76
CA LEU A 69 4.96 6.76 2.63
C LEU A 69 3.87 6.01 1.84
N HIS A 70 3.74 4.72 2.09
CA HIS A 70 2.72 3.87 1.51
C HIS A 70 1.72 3.48 2.59
N GLY A 71 0.52 4.01 2.55
CA GLY A 71 -0.46 3.81 3.62
C GLY A 71 -1.90 3.88 3.15
N GLY A 72 -2.81 3.30 3.95
CA GLY A 72 -4.24 3.35 3.69
C GLY A 72 -4.97 2.11 4.19
N ASP A 73 -6.12 1.81 3.63
CA ASP A 73 -7.00 0.79 4.16
C ASP A 73 -6.42 -0.63 4.04
N CYS A 74 -6.85 -1.51 4.94
CA CYS A 74 -6.54 -2.94 4.87
C CYS A 74 -7.25 -3.59 3.69
N ALA A 75 -8.55 -3.35 3.56
CA ALA A 75 -9.39 -3.66 2.41
C ALA A 75 -10.50 -2.62 2.37
N GLU A 76 -10.65 -1.98 1.22
CA GLU A 76 -11.75 -1.04 1.00
C GLU A 76 -13.06 -1.80 0.83
N SER A 77 -14.17 -1.20 1.30
CA SER A 77 -15.52 -1.58 0.89
C SER A 77 -15.99 -0.69 -0.25
N LEU A 78 -16.85 -1.20 -1.12
CA LEU A 78 -17.51 -0.37 -2.14
C LEU A 78 -18.35 0.75 -1.52
N ASP A 79 -18.83 0.55 -0.28
CA ASP A 79 -19.58 1.53 0.49
C ASP A 79 -18.69 2.62 1.08
N ASP A 80 -17.36 2.42 1.14
CA ASP A 80 -16.39 3.41 1.61
C ASP A 80 -16.10 4.53 0.60
N CYS A 81 -16.61 4.42 -0.63
CA CYS A 81 -16.51 5.45 -1.66
C CYS A 81 -17.45 6.63 -1.35
N GLU A 82 -17.25 7.26 -0.20
CA GLU A 82 -17.96 8.45 0.30
C GLU A 82 -17.00 9.62 0.46
N SER A 83 -17.47 10.83 0.15
CA SER A 83 -16.66 12.06 0.19
C SER A 83 -15.88 12.23 1.49
N ASP A 84 -16.58 12.11 2.63
CA ASP A 84 -15.97 12.33 3.94
C ASP A 84 -14.89 11.29 4.29
N ARG A 85 -15.09 10.03 3.89
CA ARG A 85 -14.10 8.98 4.14
C ARG A 85 -12.86 9.17 3.27
N ILE A 86 -13.04 9.47 1.99
CA ILE A 86 -11.93 9.76 1.07
C ILE A 86 -11.14 10.97 1.57
N VAL A 87 -11.82 12.05 1.98
CA VAL A 87 -11.21 13.26 2.52
C VAL A 87 -10.40 12.95 3.79
N ARG A 88 -10.98 12.22 4.76
CA ARG A 88 -10.24 11.84 5.99
C ARG A 88 -9.04 10.98 5.70
N GLN A 89 -9.14 10.03 4.78
CA GLN A 89 -8.04 9.17 4.37
C GLN A 89 -6.90 9.98 3.69
N LEU A 90 -7.25 10.94 2.86
CA LEU A 90 -6.27 11.84 2.24
C LEU A 90 -5.61 12.74 3.30
N LYS A 91 -6.40 13.32 4.21
CA LYS A 91 -5.90 14.18 5.30
C LYS A 91 -4.81 13.49 6.13
N VAL A 92 -5.06 12.26 6.60
CA VAL A 92 -4.07 11.56 7.45
C VAL A 92 -2.76 11.32 6.70
N LEU A 93 -2.80 10.96 5.42
CA LEU A 93 -1.59 10.77 4.61
C LEU A 93 -0.84 12.08 4.36
N LEU A 94 -1.55 13.18 4.13
CA LEU A 94 -0.95 14.50 3.98
C LEU A 94 -0.30 14.97 5.29
N GLN A 95 -0.99 14.84 6.42
CA GLN A 95 -0.44 15.19 7.74
C GLN A 95 0.81 14.38 8.09
N MET A 96 0.78 13.06 7.87
CA MET A 96 1.97 12.21 8.04
C MET A 96 3.12 12.69 7.15
N SER A 97 2.82 13.03 5.89
CA SER A 97 3.86 13.48 4.97
C SER A 97 4.49 14.81 5.37
N LEU A 98 3.74 15.75 5.98
CA LEU A 98 4.31 16.99 6.54
C LEU A 98 5.31 16.68 7.65
N VAL A 99 4.91 15.83 8.60
CA VAL A 99 5.81 15.41 9.70
C VAL A 99 7.08 14.77 9.15
N LEU A 100 6.94 13.91 8.15
CA LEU A 100 8.08 13.24 7.51
C LEU A 100 8.97 14.21 6.72
N VAL A 101 8.40 15.14 5.94
CA VAL A 101 9.17 16.17 5.23
C VAL A 101 9.97 17.01 6.21
N HIS A 102 9.34 17.45 7.31
CA HIS A 102 10.00 18.24 8.35
C HIS A 102 11.16 17.48 9.00
N GLY A 103 10.93 16.20 9.38
CA GLY A 103 11.92 15.40 10.10
C GLY A 103 13.03 14.85 9.21
N LEU A 104 12.71 14.38 8.02
CA LEU A 104 13.67 13.71 7.11
C LEU A 104 14.42 14.69 6.21
N ARG A 105 13.91 15.90 6.03
CA ARG A 105 14.47 16.94 5.13
C ARG A 105 14.64 16.44 3.68
N GLN A 106 13.70 15.63 3.21
CA GLN A 106 13.71 15.06 1.86
C GLN A 106 12.28 14.91 1.32
N PRO A 107 12.10 14.82 -0.01
CA PRO A 107 10.81 14.58 -0.63
C PRO A 107 10.14 13.29 -0.12
N ILE A 108 8.83 13.34 0.07
CA ILE A 108 8.02 12.18 0.44
C ILE A 108 7.18 11.74 -0.74
N ILE A 109 7.30 10.47 -1.12
CA ILE A 109 6.45 9.84 -2.13
C ILE A 109 5.21 9.30 -1.42
N ARG A 110 4.03 9.80 -1.80
CA ARG A 110 2.75 9.45 -1.17
C ARG A 110 2.02 8.44 -2.03
N ILE A 111 1.85 7.23 -1.51
CA ILE A 111 1.08 6.19 -2.17
C ILE A 111 -0.06 5.76 -1.26
N GLY A 112 -1.29 5.95 -1.72
CA GLY A 112 -2.49 5.49 -1.01
C GLY A 112 -2.79 4.03 -1.32
N ARG A 113 -2.99 3.21 -0.29
CA ARG A 113 -3.68 1.92 -0.40
C ARG A 113 -5.17 2.21 -0.47
N MET A 114 -5.60 2.72 -1.61
CA MET A 114 -6.97 3.13 -1.89
C MET A 114 -7.22 3.17 -3.40
N ALA A 115 -8.46 3.32 -3.78
CA ALA A 115 -8.92 3.31 -5.17
C ALA A 115 -8.59 1.98 -5.87
N GLY A 116 -8.94 0.85 -5.21
CA GLY A 116 -8.76 -0.48 -5.79
C GLY A 116 -8.41 -1.60 -4.82
N GLN A 117 -8.16 -1.34 -3.54
CA GLN A 117 -7.83 -2.38 -2.55
C GLN A 117 -9.09 -3.16 -2.13
N TYR A 118 -9.85 -3.69 -3.11
CA TYR A 118 -11.10 -4.42 -2.89
C TYR A 118 -10.93 -5.94 -2.83
N ALA A 119 -9.74 -6.47 -3.13
CA ALA A 119 -9.44 -7.90 -3.01
C ALA A 119 -8.64 -8.19 -1.74
N LYS A 120 -8.91 -9.32 -1.09
CA LYS A 120 -8.21 -9.75 0.13
C LYS A 120 -7.86 -11.24 0.05
N PRO A 121 -6.58 -11.62 0.24
CA PRO A 121 -6.18 -13.03 0.33
C PRO A 121 -6.68 -13.65 1.64
N ARG A 122 -7.11 -14.90 1.60
CA ARG A 122 -7.62 -15.62 2.76
C ARG A 122 -6.77 -16.85 3.05
N SER A 123 -6.69 -17.21 4.36
CA SER A 123 -5.99 -18.41 4.80
C SER A 123 -6.80 -19.68 4.54
N SER A 124 -8.13 -19.56 4.41
CA SER A 124 -9.06 -20.64 4.10
C SER A 124 -10.03 -20.16 3.01
N ASP A 125 -10.46 -21.08 2.17
CA ASP A 125 -11.46 -20.81 1.13
C ASP A 125 -12.88 -20.69 1.69
N VAL A 126 -13.08 -21.14 2.93
CA VAL A 126 -14.37 -21.15 3.61
C VAL A 126 -14.29 -20.56 5.01
N GLU A 127 -15.40 -20.07 5.51
CA GLU A 127 -15.63 -19.64 6.89
C GLU A 127 -16.79 -20.45 7.48
N THR A 128 -16.67 -20.86 8.74
CA THR A 128 -17.73 -21.57 9.48
C THR A 128 -18.18 -20.71 10.66
N ARG A 129 -19.48 -20.44 10.75
CA ARG A 129 -20.13 -19.75 11.88
C ARG A 129 -21.39 -20.49 12.25
N ASP A 130 -21.58 -20.79 13.52
CA ASP A 130 -22.76 -21.46 14.06
C ASP A 130 -23.14 -22.74 13.29
N GLY A 131 -22.13 -23.53 12.87
CA GLY A 131 -22.32 -24.77 12.13
C GLY A 131 -22.60 -24.61 10.62
N VAL A 132 -22.76 -23.38 10.13
CA VAL A 132 -22.92 -23.09 8.69
C VAL A 132 -21.56 -22.78 8.08
N THR A 133 -21.22 -23.46 6.98
CA THR A 133 -19.98 -23.24 6.23
C THR A 133 -20.29 -22.55 4.88
N LEU A 134 -19.68 -21.40 4.64
CA LEU A 134 -19.83 -20.60 3.43
C LEU A 134 -18.47 -20.20 2.85
N PRO A 135 -18.38 -19.77 1.58
CA PRO A 135 -17.15 -19.19 1.03
C PRO A 135 -16.64 -18.04 1.89
N ALA A 136 -15.33 -17.95 2.06
CA ALA A 136 -14.70 -16.85 2.77
C ALA A 136 -14.98 -15.50 2.05
N TYR A 137 -15.11 -14.43 2.85
CA TYR A 137 -15.14 -13.08 2.28
C TYR A 137 -13.78 -12.73 1.69
N ARG A 138 -13.72 -12.48 0.38
CA ARG A 138 -12.49 -12.23 -0.39
C ARG A 138 -12.34 -10.78 -0.85
N GLY A 139 -13.19 -9.89 -0.33
CA GLY A 139 -13.23 -8.48 -0.72
C GLY A 139 -14.36 -8.16 -1.71
N ASP A 140 -14.74 -6.91 -1.74
CA ASP A 140 -15.96 -6.45 -2.39
C ASP A 140 -15.94 -6.49 -3.93
N ASN A 141 -14.79 -6.71 -4.56
CA ASN A 141 -14.73 -7.00 -5.99
C ASN A 141 -14.89 -8.50 -6.32
N VAL A 142 -15.09 -9.35 -5.30
CA VAL A 142 -15.31 -10.79 -5.45
C VAL A 142 -16.67 -11.22 -4.91
N ASN A 143 -16.93 -10.91 -3.64
CA ASN A 143 -18.16 -11.26 -2.94
C ASN A 143 -18.45 -10.26 -1.81
N ARG A 144 -19.59 -10.38 -1.13
CA ARG A 144 -20.01 -9.45 -0.10
C ARG A 144 -19.72 -9.94 1.31
N ALA A 145 -19.58 -9.01 2.25
CA ALA A 145 -19.21 -9.29 3.63
C ALA A 145 -20.32 -10.00 4.48
N PRO A 146 -21.65 -9.79 4.29
CA PRO A 146 -22.66 -10.51 5.04
C PRO A 146 -22.50 -12.02 4.96
N PHE A 147 -22.75 -12.73 6.10
CA PHE A 147 -22.57 -14.18 6.20
C PHE A 147 -23.86 -14.92 5.80
N ASP A 148 -24.21 -14.86 4.53
CA ASP A 148 -25.29 -15.61 3.90
C ASP A 148 -24.83 -16.17 2.54
N ALA A 149 -25.53 -17.20 2.04
CA ALA A 149 -25.12 -17.93 0.83
C ALA A 149 -25.06 -17.04 -0.42
N ARG A 150 -26.00 -16.08 -0.54
CA ARG A 150 -26.06 -15.18 -1.69
C ARG A 150 -24.91 -14.15 -1.66
N SER A 151 -24.68 -13.54 -0.50
CA SER A 151 -23.63 -12.54 -0.33
C SER A 151 -22.23 -13.13 -0.51
N ARG A 152 -22.03 -14.39 -0.10
CA ARG A 152 -20.72 -15.05 -0.16
C ARG A 152 -20.40 -15.71 -1.48
N GLU A 153 -21.37 -15.80 -2.40
CA GLU A 153 -21.11 -16.28 -3.75
C GLU A 153 -20.33 -15.25 -4.56
N PRO A 154 -19.22 -15.62 -5.25
CA PRO A 154 -18.50 -14.72 -6.15
C PRO A 154 -19.39 -14.21 -7.28
N ASP A 155 -19.46 -12.90 -7.45
CA ASP A 155 -20.31 -12.22 -8.44
C ASP A 155 -19.42 -11.41 -9.42
N PRO A 156 -19.41 -11.75 -10.73
CA PRO A 156 -18.62 -11.04 -11.72
C PRO A 156 -18.96 -9.56 -11.89
N GLU A 157 -20.19 -9.13 -11.60
CA GLU A 157 -20.59 -7.72 -11.68
C GLU A 157 -19.85 -6.84 -10.65
N LEU A 158 -19.36 -7.44 -9.57
CA LEU A 158 -18.56 -6.74 -8.56
C LEU A 158 -17.21 -6.26 -9.11
N LEU A 159 -16.68 -6.89 -10.16
CA LEU A 159 -15.48 -6.41 -10.85
C LEU A 159 -15.71 -5.03 -11.51
N LEU A 160 -16.87 -4.85 -12.16
CA LEU A 160 -17.24 -3.57 -12.76
C LEU A 160 -17.51 -2.52 -11.69
N ARG A 161 -18.21 -2.89 -10.62
CA ARG A 161 -18.45 -1.98 -9.49
C ARG A 161 -17.15 -1.57 -8.79
N GLY A 162 -16.21 -2.50 -8.60
CA GLY A 162 -14.89 -2.20 -8.05
C GLY A 162 -14.14 -1.18 -8.93
N TYR A 163 -14.16 -1.35 -10.23
CA TYR A 163 -13.59 -0.40 -11.18
C TYR A 163 -14.26 0.99 -11.07
N GLU A 164 -15.59 1.05 -11.07
CA GLU A 164 -16.34 2.31 -10.98
C GLU A 164 -16.01 3.08 -9.69
N ARG A 165 -15.95 2.39 -8.56
CA ARG A 165 -15.59 2.99 -7.27
C ARG A 165 -14.12 3.43 -7.21
N ALA A 166 -13.22 2.62 -7.74
CA ALA A 166 -11.80 2.98 -7.84
C ALA A 166 -11.60 4.24 -8.70
N ALA A 167 -12.23 4.28 -9.87
CA ALA A 167 -12.18 5.44 -10.76
C ALA A 167 -12.76 6.70 -10.13
N LEU A 168 -13.91 6.59 -9.45
CA LEU A 168 -14.55 7.71 -8.77
C LEU A 168 -13.70 8.22 -7.61
N THR A 169 -13.18 7.32 -6.77
CA THR A 169 -12.30 7.67 -5.65
C THR A 169 -11.06 8.41 -6.12
N LEU A 170 -10.36 7.86 -7.12
CA LEU A 170 -9.13 8.49 -7.62
C LEU A 170 -9.40 9.82 -8.33
N ASN A 171 -10.51 9.93 -9.08
CA ASN A 171 -10.93 11.19 -9.69
C ASN A 171 -11.22 12.25 -8.63
N PHE A 172 -11.89 11.89 -7.54
CA PHE A 172 -12.17 12.82 -6.44
C PHE A 172 -10.89 13.26 -5.72
N VAL A 173 -9.97 12.34 -5.46
CA VAL A 173 -8.64 12.67 -4.89
C VAL A 173 -7.88 13.65 -5.79
N ARG A 174 -7.86 13.41 -7.11
CA ARG A 174 -7.22 14.34 -8.08
C ARG A 174 -7.89 15.72 -8.06
N ALA A 175 -9.22 15.76 -8.06
CA ALA A 175 -9.96 17.01 -7.99
C ALA A 175 -9.68 17.81 -6.71
N LEU A 176 -9.55 17.13 -5.56
CA LEU A 176 -9.17 17.76 -4.29
C LEU A 176 -7.75 18.34 -4.36
N ILE A 177 -6.79 17.57 -4.87
CA ILE A 177 -5.40 18.00 -4.98
C ILE A 177 -5.27 19.17 -5.97
N ASP A 178 -5.86 19.08 -7.14
CA ASP A 178 -5.83 20.13 -8.17
C ASP A 178 -6.61 21.38 -7.73
N GLY A 179 -7.64 21.21 -6.87
CA GLY A 179 -8.44 22.29 -6.29
C GLY A 179 -7.79 22.99 -5.08
N GLY A 180 -6.52 22.68 -4.76
CA GLY A 180 -5.78 23.33 -3.68
C GLY A 180 -6.03 22.76 -2.29
N PHE A 181 -6.76 21.64 -2.15
CA PHE A 181 -6.95 20.97 -0.87
C PHE A 181 -5.63 20.52 -0.23
N ALA A 182 -4.64 20.19 -1.04
CA ALA A 182 -3.30 19.80 -0.60
C ALA A 182 -2.30 20.99 -0.58
N ASP A 183 -2.79 22.23 -0.59
CA ASP A 183 -1.95 23.41 -0.56
C ASP A 183 -1.22 23.54 0.77
N LEU A 184 0.10 23.62 0.69
CA LEU A 184 0.98 23.77 1.85
C LEU A 184 0.82 25.11 2.57
N HIS A 185 0.20 26.13 1.93
CA HIS A 185 -0.12 27.39 2.54
C HIS A 185 -1.32 27.31 3.49
N HIS A 186 -2.15 26.27 3.33
CA HIS A 186 -3.37 26.08 4.09
C HIS A 186 -3.42 24.70 4.78
N PRO A 187 -2.40 24.34 5.59
CA PRO A 187 -2.36 23.06 6.30
C PRO A 187 -3.51 22.88 7.29
N GLU A 188 -4.18 23.97 7.69
CA GLU A 188 -5.40 23.94 8.51
C GLU A 188 -6.57 23.22 7.85
N TYR A 189 -6.62 23.13 6.51
CA TYR A 189 -7.63 22.36 5.79
C TYR A 189 -7.51 20.84 6.03
N TRP A 190 -6.33 20.40 6.49
CA TRP A 190 -6.07 18.98 6.77
C TRP A 190 -6.37 18.61 8.21
N ASP A 191 -6.67 19.58 9.07
CA ASP A 191 -7.02 19.28 10.46
C ASP A 191 -8.25 18.37 10.51
N LEU A 192 -8.14 17.36 11.36
CA LEU A 192 -9.26 16.50 11.71
C LEU A 192 -9.81 17.02 13.05
N ASP A 193 -11.11 17.27 13.13
CA ASP A 193 -11.75 17.93 14.29
C ASP A 193 -11.42 17.27 15.62
N PHE A 194 -11.25 15.95 15.63
CA PHE A 194 -10.90 15.19 16.82
C PHE A 194 -9.40 15.24 17.20
N MET A 195 -8.53 15.71 16.31
CA MET A 195 -7.10 15.92 16.60
C MET A 195 -6.85 16.86 17.76
N ARG A 196 -7.71 17.86 17.95
CA ARG A 196 -7.60 18.86 19.04
C ARG A 196 -7.60 18.25 20.44
N HIS A 197 -8.07 17.00 20.56
CA HIS A 197 -8.11 16.26 21.82
C HIS A 197 -6.94 15.25 21.95
N SER A 198 -6.05 15.18 20.94
CA SER A 198 -4.89 14.30 20.98
C SER A 198 -3.80 14.83 21.88
N PRO A 199 -3.15 14.00 22.72
CA PRO A 199 -1.94 14.36 23.45
C PRO A 199 -0.78 14.82 22.53
N LYS A 200 -0.84 14.50 21.24
CA LYS A 200 0.18 14.86 20.23
C LYS A 200 -0.17 16.12 19.43
N TYR A 201 -1.28 16.76 19.71
CA TYR A 201 -1.74 17.90 18.93
C TYR A 201 -0.77 19.07 18.91
N GLU A 202 -0.22 19.45 20.06
CA GLU A 202 0.72 20.56 20.14
C GLU A 202 2.05 20.26 19.42
N GLU A 203 2.53 19.01 19.48
CA GLU A 203 3.73 18.59 18.75
C GLU A 203 3.49 18.68 17.22
N TYR A 204 2.32 18.23 16.74
CA TYR A 204 1.93 18.37 15.35
C TYR A 204 1.80 19.83 14.91
N ARG A 205 1.14 20.67 15.71
CA ARG A 205 1.01 22.11 15.41
C ARG A 205 2.35 22.82 15.30
N ALA A 206 3.30 22.49 16.17
CA ALA A 206 4.64 23.05 16.09
C ALA A 206 5.33 22.70 14.76
N VAL A 207 5.16 21.47 14.25
CA VAL A 207 5.68 21.07 12.94
C VAL A 207 5.02 21.86 11.82
N VAL A 208 3.69 22.01 11.86
CA VAL A 208 2.92 22.79 10.87
C VAL A 208 3.38 24.24 10.86
N ALA A 209 3.49 24.87 12.01
CA ALA A 209 3.95 26.26 12.13
C ALA A 209 5.36 26.44 11.55
N ALA A 210 6.31 25.56 11.89
CA ALA A 210 7.68 25.62 11.37
C ALA A 210 7.75 25.47 9.84
N LEU A 211 6.87 24.65 9.24
CA LEU A 211 6.80 24.51 7.80
C LEU A 211 6.20 25.75 7.12
N SER A 212 5.11 26.31 7.68
CA SER A 212 4.51 27.57 7.19
C SER A 212 5.50 28.72 7.25
N ASP A 213 6.21 28.89 8.35
CA ASP A 213 7.24 29.92 8.50
C ASP A 213 8.35 29.76 7.47
N SER A 214 8.78 28.52 7.20
CA SER A 214 9.81 28.23 6.21
C SER A 214 9.33 28.56 4.79
N LEU A 215 8.08 28.29 4.47
CA LEU A 215 7.48 28.61 3.17
C LEU A 215 7.39 30.13 2.97
N HIS A 216 6.84 30.85 3.93
CA HIS A 216 6.76 32.31 3.91
C HIS A 216 8.14 32.98 3.80
N PHE A 217 9.15 32.46 4.49
CA PHE A 217 10.52 32.93 4.36
C PHE A 217 11.04 32.76 2.92
N PHE A 218 10.82 31.60 2.31
CA PHE A 218 11.25 31.32 0.95
C PHE A 218 10.58 32.25 -0.08
N GLU A 219 9.28 32.47 0.06
CA GLU A 219 8.51 33.38 -0.81
C GLU A 219 8.95 34.82 -0.67
N SER A 220 9.19 35.27 0.56
CA SER A 220 9.71 36.59 0.84
C SER A 220 11.10 36.80 0.21
N LEU A 221 11.96 35.78 0.27
CA LEU A 221 13.27 35.81 -0.36
C LEU A 221 13.21 35.80 -1.90
N ALA A 222 12.29 35.00 -2.47
CA ALA A 222 12.10 34.87 -3.91
C ALA A 222 11.37 36.07 -4.52
N GLY A 223 10.68 36.87 -3.72
CA GLY A 223 9.88 38.03 -4.15
C GLY A 223 8.63 37.66 -4.98
N LYS A 224 8.22 36.39 -4.95
CA LYS A 224 7.03 35.84 -5.63
C LYS A 224 6.54 34.58 -4.94
N PRO A 225 5.22 34.29 -5.02
CA PRO A 225 4.68 33.03 -4.52
C PRO A 225 5.31 31.84 -5.26
N VAL A 226 5.54 30.75 -4.53
CA VAL A 226 6.02 29.48 -5.11
C VAL A 226 4.83 28.75 -5.73
N HIS A 227 4.39 29.19 -6.91
CA HIS A 227 3.16 28.70 -7.57
C HIS A 227 3.15 27.19 -7.87
N ASP A 228 4.31 26.57 -8.09
CA ASP A 228 4.41 25.12 -8.37
C ASP A 228 4.35 24.23 -7.13
N SER A 229 4.35 24.80 -5.90
CA SER A 229 4.26 24.03 -4.66
C SER A 229 2.84 23.64 -4.28
N HIS A 230 1.83 24.10 -5.02
CA HIS A 230 0.42 23.82 -4.73
C HIS A 230 0.01 22.38 -5.03
N ARG A 231 0.77 21.67 -5.86
CA ARG A 231 0.43 20.31 -6.27
C ARG A 231 1.27 19.28 -5.55
N VAL A 232 0.63 18.54 -4.67
CA VAL A 232 1.22 17.37 -4.02
C VAL A 232 0.92 16.14 -4.87
N ASP A 233 1.97 15.42 -5.30
CA ASP A 233 1.78 14.18 -6.03
C ASP A 233 1.20 13.11 -5.11
N PHE A 234 0.23 12.38 -5.64
CA PHE A 234 -0.43 11.28 -4.96
C PHE A 234 -0.66 10.12 -5.92
N TYR A 235 -0.26 8.93 -5.51
CA TYR A 235 -0.38 7.71 -6.29
C TYR A 235 -1.27 6.71 -5.56
N ALA A 236 -1.95 5.85 -6.32
CA ALA A 236 -2.75 4.74 -5.79
C ALA A 236 -1.99 3.42 -5.89
N SER A 237 -2.38 2.48 -5.04
CA SER A 237 -1.77 1.15 -4.98
C SER A 237 -2.74 0.14 -4.39
N HIS A 238 -2.73 -1.10 -4.91
CA HIS A 238 -3.46 -2.23 -4.35
C HIS A 238 -2.74 -3.56 -4.59
N GLU A 239 -3.14 -4.61 -3.86
CA GLU A 239 -2.69 -5.97 -4.12
C GLU A 239 -3.28 -6.45 -5.44
N GLY A 240 -2.42 -6.76 -6.43
CA GLY A 240 -2.85 -7.31 -7.72
C GLY A 240 -3.26 -8.77 -7.57
N LEU A 241 -4.27 -9.03 -6.73
CA LEU A 241 -4.68 -10.37 -6.32
C LEU A 241 -5.58 -11.06 -7.34
N HIS A 242 -6.56 -10.33 -7.89
CA HIS A 242 -7.53 -10.87 -8.84
C HIS A 242 -7.03 -10.69 -10.28
N LEU A 243 -6.29 -11.67 -10.79
CA LEU A 243 -5.55 -11.52 -12.05
C LEU A 243 -6.44 -11.28 -13.29
N LEU A 244 -7.69 -11.74 -13.32
CA LEU A 244 -8.61 -11.38 -14.41
C LEU A 244 -8.96 -9.89 -14.44
N TYR A 245 -9.09 -9.27 -13.25
CA TYR A 245 -9.29 -7.82 -13.12
C TYR A 245 -8.05 -7.07 -13.62
N GLU A 246 -6.87 -7.45 -13.15
CA GLU A 246 -5.60 -6.83 -13.53
C GLU A 246 -5.33 -6.99 -15.05
N GLN A 247 -5.52 -8.17 -15.58
CA GLN A 247 -5.40 -8.46 -17.01
C GLN A 247 -6.34 -7.57 -17.83
N ALA A 248 -7.60 -7.42 -17.40
CA ALA A 248 -8.59 -6.61 -18.11
C ALA A 248 -8.20 -5.11 -18.16
N GLN A 249 -7.39 -4.64 -17.22
CA GLN A 249 -6.88 -3.27 -17.18
C GLN A 249 -5.49 -3.11 -17.81
N THR A 250 -4.87 -4.19 -18.29
CA THR A 250 -3.53 -4.16 -18.89
C THR A 250 -3.61 -3.73 -20.35
N ARG A 251 -2.77 -2.78 -20.75
CA ARG A 251 -2.74 -2.20 -22.11
C ARG A 251 -1.32 -2.13 -22.65
N TYR A 252 -1.17 -2.42 -23.95
CA TYR A 252 0.06 -2.11 -24.69
C TYR A 252 0.07 -0.64 -25.08
N ILE A 253 1.05 0.09 -24.60
CA ILE A 253 1.22 1.52 -24.89
C ILE A 253 2.26 1.65 -26.01
N ARG A 254 1.78 1.96 -27.21
CA ARG A 254 2.62 2.00 -28.44
C ARG A 254 3.82 2.95 -28.34
N ARG A 255 3.66 4.11 -27.66
CA ARG A 255 4.73 5.10 -27.52
C ARG A 255 5.91 4.60 -26.70
N GLN A 256 5.63 3.80 -25.62
CA GLN A 256 6.63 3.21 -24.75
C GLN A 256 7.03 1.80 -25.18
N GLU A 257 6.29 1.20 -26.13
CA GLU A 257 6.47 -0.19 -26.59
C GLU A 257 6.43 -1.21 -25.45
N ARG A 258 5.60 -0.98 -24.42
CA ARG A 258 5.51 -1.80 -23.20
C ARG A 258 4.05 -2.02 -22.77
N TRP A 259 3.85 -3.08 -22.03
CA TRP A 259 2.56 -3.37 -21.38
C TRP A 259 2.51 -2.73 -20.00
N TYR A 260 1.44 -2.03 -19.72
CA TYR A 260 1.17 -1.41 -18.41
C TYR A 260 -0.14 -1.96 -17.84
N ASN A 261 -0.12 -2.33 -16.57
CA ASN A 261 -1.33 -2.44 -15.78
C ASN A 261 -1.79 -1.03 -15.39
N LEU A 262 -2.94 -0.64 -15.90
CA LEU A 262 -3.50 0.71 -15.71
C LEU A 262 -4.62 0.75 -14.66
N SER A 263 -4.74 -0.29 -13.83
CA SER A 263 -5.66 -0.33 -12.69
C SER A 263 -5.14 0.50 -11.52
N THR A 264 -3.82 0.65 -11.41
CA THR A 264 -3.15 1.36 -10.32
C THR A 264 -1.70 1.73 -10.69
N HIS A 265 -1.06 2.61 -9.91
CA HIS A 265 0.32 3.02 -10.17
C HIS A 265 1.35 1.98 -9.69
N LEU A 266 1.17 1.46 -8.46
CA LEU A 266 2.07 0.49 -7.82
C LEU A 266 1.28 -0.76 -7.39
N PRO A 267 1.05 -1.74 -8.27
CA PRO A 267 0.50 -3.01 -7.86
C PRO A 267 1.52 -3.82 -7.06
N TRP A 268 1.06 -4.62 -6.07
CA TRP A 268 1.96 -5.51 -5.32
C TRP A 268 1.50 -6.96 -5.29
N ILE A 269 2.48 -7.86 -5.06
CA ILE A 269 2.26 -9.29 -4.82
C ILE A 269 2.29 -9.56 -3.31
N GLY A 270 1.27 -10.23 -2.78
CA GLY A 270 1.22 -10.69 -1.40
C GLY A 270 2.12 -11.91 -1.14
N VAL A 271 2.47 -12.17 0.14
CA VAL A 271 3.32 -13.33 0.49
C VAL A 271 2.74 -14.66 0.02
N ARG A 272 1.41 -14.81 0.02
CA ARG A 272 0.73 -16.06 -0.36
C ARG A 272 0.75 -16.36 -1.87
N THR A 273 1.04 -15.36 -2.68
CA THR A 273 0.95 -15.44 -4.15
C THR A 273 2.29 -15.19 -4.85
N ALA A 274 3.38 -15.12 -4.09
CA ALA A 274 4.71 -14.83 -4.60
C ALA A 274 5.53 -16.09 -4.97
N ALA A 275 4.89 -17.21 -5.30
CA ALA A 275 5.61 -18.42 -5.76
C ALA A 275 6.29 -18.16 -7.11
N LEU A 276 7.54 -18.60 -7.28
CA LEU A 276 8.35 -18.33 -8.49
C LEU A 276 7.72 -18.86 -9.77
N ASP A 277 7.05 -20.01 -9.69
CA ASP A 277 6.31 -20.66 -10.78
C ASP A 277 4.83 -20.25 -10.83
N GLY A 278 4.42 -19.30 -9.95
CA GLY A 278 3.04 -18.89 -9.78
C GLY A 278 2.56 -17.85 -10.80
N GLY A 279 1.25 -17.88 -11.09
CA GLY A 279 0.63 -16.99 -12.06
C GLY A 279 0.79 -15.50 -11.72
N HIS A 280 0.87 -15.12 -10.42
CA HIS A 280 1.10 -13.73 -10.05
C HIS A 280 2.50 -13.27 -10.43
N VAL A 281 3.54 -14.06 -10.13
CA VAL A 281 4.92 -13.73 -10.53
C VAL A 281 5.02 -13.66 -12.05
N GLU A 282 4.41 -14.63 -12.78
CA GLU A 282 4.34 -14.60 -14.24
C GLU A 282 3.69 -13.32 -14.77
N TYR A 283 2.53 -12.92 -14.25
CA TYR A 283 1.86 -11.70 -14.66
C TYR A 283 2.72 -10.45 -14.41
N PHE A 284 3.27 -10.33 -13.19
CA PHE A 284 3.99 -9.14 -12.77
C PHE A 284 5.33 -8.95 -13.46
N ARG A 285 6.00 -10.03 -13.90
CA ARG A 285 7.29 -9.90 -14.60
C ARG A 285 7.19 -9.16 -15.93
N GLY A 286 6.02 -9.15 -16.56
CA GLY A 286 5.87 -8.58 -17.90
C GLY A 286 5.22 -7.21 -17.97
N ILE A 287 4.60 -6.71 -16.90
CA ILE A 287 4.09 -5.33 -16.86
C ILE A 287 5.21 -4.32 -16.59
N ALA A 288 5.14 -3.14 -17.17
CA ALA A 288 6.17 -2.09 -17.06
C ALA A 288 6.03 -1.22 -15.79
N ASN A 289 4.98 -1.39 -15.02
CA ASN A 289 4.79 -0.68 -13.74
C ASN A 289 5.97 -0.91 -12.81
N PRO A 290 6.32 0.07 -11.93
CA PRO A 290 7.00 -0.30 -10.70
C PRO A 290 6.11 -1.31 -9.96
N ILE A 291 6.73 -2.30 -9.33
CA ILE A 291 6.01 -3.36 -8.61
C ILE A 291 6.54 -3.51 -7.20
N ALA A 292 5.68 -3.97 -6.30
CA ALA A 292 6.13 -4.32 -4.97
C ALA A 292 5.84 -5.80 -4.65
N VAL A 293 6.65 -6.40 -3.78
CA VAL A 293 6.44 -7.77 -3.31
C VAL A 293 6.60 -7.80 -1.80
N LYS A 294 5.64 -8.45 -1.13
CA LYS A 294 5.76 -8.69 0.31
C LYS A 294 6.63 -9.90 0.58
N VAL A 295 7.63 -9.73 1.44
CA VAL A 295 8.55 -10.78 1.90
C VAL A 295 8.47 -10.92 3.41
N GLY A 296 8.52 -12.15 3.90
CA GLY A 296 8.33 -12.44 5.33
C GLY A 296 9.22 -13.59 5.81
N PRO A 297 8.96 -14.13 7.02
CA PRO A 297 9.80 -15.14 7.65
C PRO A 297 10.00 -16.43 6.83
N SER A 298 9.07 -16.76 5.94
CA SER A 298 9.15 -17.95 5.06
C SER A 298 10.07 -17.76 3.85
N ALA A 299 10.47 -16.53 3.54
CA ALA A 299 11.40 -16.28 2.43
C ALA A 299 12.83 -16.70 2.82
N ASP A 300 13.46 -17.50 1.98
CA ASP A 300 14.88 -17.79 2.08
C ASP A 300 15.71 -16.97 1.07
N ALA A 301 17.03 -17.03 1.22
CA ALA A 301 17.96 -16.24 0.43
C ALA A 301 17.96 -16.62 -1.07
N ASP A 302 17.87 -17.92 -1.37
CA ASP A 302 17.91 -18.40 -2.75
C ASP A 302 16.62 -18.07 -3.50
N TYR A 303 15.49 -18.29 -2.85
CA TYR A 303 14.19 -17.87 -3.35
C TYR A 303 14.18 -16.37 -3.67
N LEU A 304 14.66 -15.53 -2.75
CA LEU A 304 14.60 -14.07 -2.94
C LEU A 304 15.55 -13.60 -4.06
N ARG A 305 16.74 -14.21 -4.20
CA ARG A 305 17.64 -13.92 -5.32
C ARG A 305 16.99 -14.22 -6.66
N GLU A 306 16.29 -15.35 -6.76
CA GLU A 306 15.62 -15.74 -8.00
C GLU A 306 14.40 -14.86 -8.27
N LEU A 307 13.59 -14.57 -7.25
CA LEU A 307 12.43 -13.67 -7.38
C LEU A 307 12.83 -12.30 -7.92
N VAL A 308 13.91 -11.72 -7.40
CA VAL A 308 14.43 -10.43 -7.85
C VAL A 308 14.86 -10.49 -9.32
N ARG A 309 15.55 -11.57 -9.73
CA ARG A 309 15.98 -11.77 -11.13
C ARG A 309 14.80 -11.94 -12.09
N VAL A 310 13.76 -12.64 -11.66
CA VAL A 310 12.57 -12.86 -12.50
C VAL A 310 11.76 -11.57 -12.67
N LEU A 311 11.59 -10.79 -11.61
CA LEU A 311 10.74 -9.60 -11.61
C LEU A 311 11.44 -8.34 -12.14
N ASP A 312 12.78 -8.31 -12.12
CA ASP A 312 13.58 -7.18 -12.61
C ASP A 312 14.83 -7.67 -13.36
N PRO A 313 14.66 -8.39 -14.50
CA PRO A 313 15.79 -8.96 -15.24
C PRO A 313 16.76 -7.90 -15.77
N ASP A 314 16.25 -6.69 -16.05
CA ASP A 314 17.00 -5.60 -16.64
C ASP A 314 17.65 -4.66 -15.61
N ARG A 315 17.42 -4.90 -14.32
CA ARG A 315 17.91 -4.08 -13.20
C ARG A 315 17.50 -2.61 -13.33
N GLU A 316 16.23 -2.38 -13.64
CA GLU A 316 15.71 -1.03 -13.83
C GLU A 316 15.58 -0.29 -12.50
N PRO A 317 16.20 0.88 -12.30
CA PRO A 317 16.00 1.68 -11.09
C PRO A 317 14.52 2.04 -10.90
N GLY A 318 14.03 1.89 -9.67
CA GLY A 318 12.63 2.17 -9.32
C GLY A 318 11.64 1.05 -9.68
N ARG A 319 12.11 -0.04 -10.32
CA ARG A 319 11.26 -1.16 -10.74
C ARG A 319 10.75 -1.97 -9.56
N LEU A 320 11.63 -2.40 -8.67
CA LEU A 320 11.29 -3.38 -7.64
C LEU A 320 11.35 -2.80 -6.24
N THR A 321 10.26 -2.96 -5.49
CA THR A 321 10.13 -2.67 -4.07
C THR A 321 9.91 -3.95 -3.29
N LEU A 322 10.75 -4.24 -2.29
CA LEU A 322 10.56 -5.35 -1.36
C LEU A 322 10.00 -4.83 -0.04
N ILE A 323 8.80 -5.28 0.30
CA ILE A 323 8.09 -4.90 1.52
C ILE A 323 8.27 -6.02 2.55
N HIS A 324 9.21 -5.85 3.48
CA HIS A 324 9.44 -6.85 4.50
C HIS A 324 8.46 -6.74 5.66
N ARG A 325 8.07 -7.92 6.24
CA ARG A 325 7.11 -8.04 7.33
C ARG A 325 7.44 -9.24 8.21
N PHE A 326 8.19 -9.04 9.27
CA PHE A 326 8.70 -10.14 10.13
C PHE A 326 8.03 -10.23 11.49
N GLY A 327 7.43 -9.14 11.96
CA GLY A 327 7.06 -8.94 13.35
C GLY A 327 8.26 -8.54 14.22
N ALA A 328 8.00 -7.82 15.31
CA ALA A 328 9.03 -7.30 16.21
C ALA A 328 9.98 -8.40 16.71
N ALA A 329 9.45 -9.60 17.02
CA ALA A 329 10.24 -10.71 17.53
C ALA A 329 11.12 -11.41 16.47
N GLY A 330 10.79 -11.26 15.18
CA GLY A 330 11.42 -12.03 14.10
C GLY A 330 12.39 -11.25 13.23
N ILE A 331 12.26 -9.93 13.18
CA ILE A 331 12.96 -9.09 12.20
C ILE A 331 14.48 -9.13 12.35
N GLU A 332 15.01 -9.07 13.56
CA GLU A 332 16.46 -9.02 13.82
C GLU A 332 17.18 -10.27 13.29
N ARG A 333 16.52 -11.43 13.36
CA ARG A 333 17.09 -12.70 12.85
C ARG A 333 16.83 -12.94 11.37
N GLY A 334 15.69 -12.49 10.87
CA GLY A 334 15.22 -12.84 9.52
C GLY A 334 15.68 -11.88 8.42
N LEU A 335 15.67 -10.59 8.69
CA LEU A 335 15.93 -9.56 7.69
C LEU A 335 17.40 -9.52 7.19
N PRO A 336 18.45 -9.67 8.04
CA PRO A 336 19.84 -9.57 7.60
C PRO A 336 20.19 -10.46 6.41
N ARG A 337 19.86 -11.73 6.48
CA ARG A 337 20.14 -12.71 5.41
C ARG A 337 19.47 -12.36 4.07
N LEU A 338 18.31 -11.71 4.11
CA LEU A 338 17.61 -11.28 2.90
C LEU A 338 18.24 -10.02 2.30
N ILE A 339 18.71 -9.10 3.13
CA ILE A 339 19.47 -7.92 2.66
C ILE A 339 20.75 -8.38 1.95
N GLU A 340 21.55 -9.25 2.57
CA GLU A 340 22.77 -9.79 1.97
C GLU A 340 22.51 -10.55 0.67
N ALA A 341 21.42 -11.34 0.63
CA ALA A 341 21.01 -12.08 -0.56
C ALA A 341 20.72 -11.13 -1.75
N VAL A 342 19.99 -10.05 -1.52
CA VAL A 342 19.64 -9.06 -2.56
C VAL A 342 20.88 -8.25 -2.96
N GLN A 343 21.70 -7.79 -2.01
CA GLN A 343 22.94 -7.07 -2.30
C GLN A 343 23.86 -7.90 -3.21
N GLY A 344 23.96 -9.20 -2.96
CA GLY A 344 24.74 -10.13 -3.79
C GLY A 344 24.25 -10.26 -5.24
N THR A 345 23.01 -9.83 -5.57
CA THR A 345 22.50 -9.82 -6.95
C THR A 345 22.88 -8.57 -7.73
N GLY A 346 23.18 -7.47 -7.05
CA GLY A 346 23.43 -6.16 -7.65
C GLY A 346 22.18 -5.48 -8.23
N HIS A 347 20.96 -5.95 -7.90
CA HIS A 347 19.73 -5.30 -8.34
C HIS A 347 19.42 -4.07 -7.48
N PRO A 348 18.99 -2.95 -8.09
CA PRO A 348 18.52 -1.77 -7.37
C PRO A 348 17.13 -2.04 -6.78
N VAL A 349 17.06 -2.31 -5.48
CA VAL A 349 15.80 -2.62 -4.78
C VAL A 349 15.47 -1.52 -3.78
N LEU A 350 14.20 -1.12 -3.72
CA LEU A 350 13.68 -0.28 -2.65
C LEU A 350 13.19 -1.17 -1.50
N TRP A 351 13.79 -1.02 -0.31
CA TRP A 351 13.33 -1.70 0.89
C TRP A 351 12.30 -0.86 1.65
N VAL A 352 11.20 -1.49 2.03
CA VAL A 352 10.07 -0.90 2.74
C VAL A 352 9.70 -1.79 3.93
N CYS A 353 9.44 -1.20 5.09
CA CYS A 353 8.98 -1.91 6.27
C CYS A 353 7.45 -1.92 6.34
N ASP A 354 6.86 -3.12 6.48
CA ASP A 354 5.47 -3.32 6.86
C ASP A 354 5.44 -3.82 8.32
N PRO A 355 5.36 -2.95 9.31
CA PRO A 355 5.38 -3.35 10.71
C PRO A 355 3.98 -3.77 11.21
N MET A 356 3.02 -3.94 10.31
CA MET A 356 1.64 -4.25 10.64
C MET A 356 1.35 -5.75 10.65
N HIS A 357 1.59 -6.41 9.50
CA HIS A 357 1.11 -7.77 9.29
C HIS A 357 1.85 -8.84 10.10
N GLY A 358 3.09 -8.60 10.49
CA GLY A 358 3.87 -9.50 11.37
C GLY A 358 3.47 -9.42 12.85
N ASN A 359 2.75 -8.36 13.25
CA ASN A 359 2.37 -8.07 14.64
C ASN A 359 0.87 -8.22 14.89
N THR A 360 0.13 -8.90 14.00
CA THR A 360 -1.31 -9.14 14.22
C THR A 360 -1.51 -10.30 15.19
N GLU A 361 -2.28 -10.08 16.23
CA GLU A 361 -2.65 -11.06 17.24
C GLU A 361 -4.16 -11.08 17.47
N SER A 362 -4.66 -12.10 18.19
CA SER A 362 -6.05 -12.17 18.64
C SER A 362 -6.11 -12.04 20.14
N THR A 363 -7.01 -11.20 20.64
CA THR A 363 -7.27 -11.08 22.09
C THR A 363 -8.08 -12.27 22.61
N PRO A 364 -8.12 -12.50 23.92
CA PRO A 364 -9.00 -13.52 24.52
C PRO A 364 -10.49 -13.31 24.19
N SER A 365 -10.92 -12.06 23.92
CA SER A 365 -12.28 -11.72 23.49
C SER A 365 -12.56 -12.01 22.00
N GLY A 366 -11.57 -12.53 21.25
CA GLY A 366 -11.69 -12.88 19.83
C GLY A 366 -11.47 -11.73 18.85
N HIS A 367 -11.21 -10.51 19.32
CA HIS A 367 -10.85 -9.41 18.44
C HIS A 367 -9.42 -9.56 17.94
N LYS A 368 -9.21 -9.33 16.64
CA LYS A 368 -7.87 -9.12 16.12
C LYS A 368 -7.37 -7.74 16.54
N THR A 369 -6.10 -7.62 16.88
CA THR A 369 -5.48 -6.36 17.21
C THR A 369 -4.00 -6.34 16.83
N ARG A 370 -3.36 -5.18 16.96
CA ARG A 370 -1.92 -5.00 16.90
C ARG A 370 -1.51 -4.12 18.06
N ARG A 371 -0.47 -4.52 18.77
CA ARG A 371 0.10 -3.66 19.81
C ARG A 371 0.96 -2.60 19.17
N PHE A 372 0.65 -1.34 19.45
CA PHE A 372 1.34 -0.20 18.87
C PHE A 372 2.84 -0.23 19.17
N ASP A 373 3.23 -0.63 20.38
CA ASP A 373 4.64 -0.77 20.77
C ASP A 373 5.37 -1.82 19.93
N SER A 374 4.71 -2.93 19.55
CA SER A 374 5.30 -3.93 18.65
C SER A 374 5.49 -3.38 17.23
N ILE A 375 4.56 -2.55 16.75
CA ILE A 375 4.69 -1.87 15.46
C ILE A 375 5.92 -0.94 15.47
N LEU A 376 6.08 -0.13 16.53
CA LEU A 376 7.23 0.75 16.67
C LEU A 376 8.54 -0.03 16.80
N ALA A 377 8.55 -1.11 17.59
CA ALA A 377 9.74 -1.94 17.79
C ALA A 377 10.22 -2.58 16.48
N GLU A 378 9.31 -3.15 15.66
CA GLU A 378 9.69 -3.69 14.34
C GLU A 378 10.27 -2.59 13.44
N LEU A 379 9.65 -1.41 13.42
CA LEU A 379 10.10 -0.28 12.61
C LEU A 379 11.50 0.21 13.04
N GLU A 380 11.74 0.37 14.33
CA GLU A 380 13.04 0.80 14.87
C GLU A 380 14.14 -0.20 14.57
N THR A 381 13.84 -1.48 14.78
CA THR A 381 14.75 -2.58 14.44
C THR A 381 15.02 -2.63 12.94
N ALA A 382 14.02 -2.38 12.09
CA ALA A 382 14.21 -2.30 10.64
C ALA A 382 15.25 -1.24 10.27
N PHE A 383 15.14 -0.03 10.80
CA PHE A 383 16.14 1.04 10.56
C PHE A 383 17.54 0.65 11.06
N ALA A 384 17.63 0.03 12.23
CA ALA A 384 18.91 -0.41 12.81
C ALA A 384 19.56 -1.49 11.97
N VAL A 385 18.81 -2.52 11.56
CA VAL A 385 19.31 -3.63 10.73
C VAL A 385 19.78 -3.12 9.36
N HIS A 386 18.97 -2.33 8.66
CA HIS A 386 19.39 -1.79 7.37
C HIS A 386 20.69 -0.97 7.48
N ARG A 387 20.83 -0.16 8.54
CA ARG A 387 22.07 0.59 8.78
C ARG A 387 23.26 -0.33 9.05
N ALA A 388 23.07 -1.36 9.88
CA ALA A 388 24.14 -2.29 10.25
C ALA A 388 24.66 -3.10 9.04
N TYR A 389 23.79 -3.42 8.08
CA TYR A 389 24.13 -4.20 6.90
C TYR A 389 24.41 -3.35 5.64
N GLY A 390 24.65 -2.04 5.81
CA GLY A 390 24.99 -1.15 4.69
C GLY A 390 23.87 -1.02 3.64
N SER A 391 22.64 -1.31 4.06
CA SER A 391 21.42 -1.15 3.25
C SER A 391 20.63 0.08 3.70
N ARG A 392 19.58 0.43 2.97
CA ARG A 392 18.73 1.56 3.28
C ARG A 392 17.27 1.12 3.37
N LEU A 393 16.60 1.45 4.48
CA LEU A 393 15.15 1.44 4.55
C LEU A 393 14.65 2.74 3.92
N GLY A 394 14.00 2.63 2.75
CA GLY A 394 13.55 3.78 1.97
C GLY A 394 12.06 4.07 2.06
N GLY A 395 11.33 3.37 2.93
CA GLY A 395 9.91 3.62 3.11
C GLY A 395 9.21 2.75 4.14
N VAL A 396 7.92 3.03 4.33
CA VAL A 396 7.01 2.27 5.18
C VAL A 396 5.72 1.92 4.46
N HIS A 397 5.11 0.78 4.82
CA HIS A 397 3.83 0.30 4.32
C HIS A 397 2.89 0.05 5.49
N LEU A 398 1.84 0.85 5.62
CA LEU A 398 0.99 0.91 6.81
C LEU A 398 -0.49 0.65 6.48
N GLU A 399 -1.17 -0.09 7.35
CA GLU A 399 -2.63 -0.15 7.36
C GLU A 399 -3.15 0.88 8.35
N LEU A 400 -3.83 1.91 7.84
CA LEU A 400 -4.30 3.05 8.61
C LEU A 400 -5.61 3.60 8.06
N THR A 401 -6.31 4.37 8.88
CA THR A 401 -7.52 5.07 8.49
C THR A 401 -7.55 6.48 9.07
N GLY A 402 -8.20 7.40 8.37
CA GLY A 402 -8.51 8.73 8.88
C GLY A 402 -9.63 8.76 9.93
N ASP A 403 -10.26 7.62 10.22
CA ASP A 403 -11.31 7.49 11.23
C ASP A 403 -10.75 7.32 12.65
N ASN A 404 -11.55 7.70 13.64
CA ASN A 404 -11.24 7.51 15.05
C ASN A 404 -11.62 6.10 15.52
N VAL A 405 -10.90 5.09 15.01
CA VAL A 405 -11.12 3.67 15.36
C VAL A 405 -10.30 3.24 16.57
N THR A 406 -10.70 2.15 17.20
CA THR A 406 -10.01 1.50 18.33
C THR A 406 -9.62 0.07 17.96
N GLU A 407 -8.91 -0.12 16.83
CA GLU A 407 -8.57 -1.45 16.29
C GLU A 407 -7.17 -1.92 16.73
N CYS A 408 -6.24 -0.98 16.99
CA CYS A 408 -4.92 -1.25 17.55
C CYS A 408 -4.82 -0.72 18.98
N THR A 409 -4.20 -1.49 19.88
CA THR A 409 -4.00 -1.09 21.28
C THR A 409 -2.74 -0.25 21.45
N GLY A 410 -2.65 0.54 22.53
CA GLY A 410 -1.53 1.44 22.83
C GLY A 410 -1.66 2.80 22.15
N GLY A 411 -0.50 3.43 21.86
CA GLY A 411 -0.41 4.81 21.39
C GLY A 411 -0.62 5.83 22.49
N ALA A 412 -0.58 7.12 22.15
CA ALA A 412 -0.64 8.24 23.12
C ALA A 412 -1.90 8.23 23.99
N ARG A 413 -3.02 7.68 23.48
CA ARG A 413 -4.25 7.51 24.28
C ARG A 413 -4.23 6.30 25.21
N GLY A 414 -3.26 5.40 25.10
CA GLY A 414 -3.16 4.20 25.93
C GLY A 414 -4.33 3.23 25.74
N LEU A 415 -4.80 3.03 24.48
CA LEU A 415 -5.91 2.11 24.19
C LEU A 415 -5.60 0.69 24.68
N SER A 416 -6.52 0.12 25.47
CA SER A 416 -6.45 -1.23 26.01
C SER A 416 -7.29 -2.23 25.21
N ASP A 417 -7.15 -3.53 25.51
CA ASP A 417 -8.00 -4.57 24.92
C ASP A 417 -9.50 -4.34 25.19
N GLY A 418 -9.85 -3.72 26.34
CA GLY A 418 -11.22 -3.35 26.68
C GLY A 418 -11.81 -2.24 25.82
N ASP A 419 -10.97 -1.43 25.17
CA ASP A 419 -11.41 -0.32 24.32
C ASP A 419 -11.70 -0.76 22.88
N LEU A 420 -11.25 -1.95 22.45
CA LEU A 420 -11.37 -2.41 21.07
C LEU A 420 -12.81 -2.41 20.58
N ALA A 421 -13.76 -2.90 21.38
CA ALA A 421 -15.17 -3.00 21.01
C ALA A 421 -15.86 -1.64 20.80
N ARG A 422 -15.27 -0.51 21.24
CA ARG A 422 -15.90 0.81 21.22
C ARG A 422 -16.07 1.37 19.81
N ALA A 423 -15.09 1.16 18.93
CA ALA A 423 -15.08 1.65 17.57
C ALA A 423 -14.28 0.74 16.63
N TYR A 424 -14.45 -0.57 16.75
CA TYR A 424 -13.87 -1.55 15.84
C TYR A 424 -14.68 -1.62 14.55
N ARG A 425 -14.13 -1.19 13.42
CA ARG A 425 -14.85 -1.11 12.14
C ARG A 425 -14.28 -2.01 11.05
N SER A 426 -13.03 -2.47 11.20
CA SER A 426 -12.42 -3.33 10.20
C SER A 426 -13.12 -4.67 10.10
N THR A 427 -13.44 -5.10 8.88
CA THR A 427 -13.99 -6.43 8.60
C THR A 427 -12.91 -7.49 8.39
N VAL A 428 -11.62 -7.09 8.38
CA VAL A 428 -10.49 -7.96 8.03
C VAL A 428 -9.36 -7.87 9.07
N ASP A 429 -8.44 -6.91 8.91
CA ASP A 429 -7.31 -6.74 9.82
C ASP A 429 -7.34 -5.34 10.46
N PRO A 430 -6.87 -5.19 11.72
CA PRO A 430 -6.92 -3.93 12.45
C PRO A 430 -6.02 -2.86 11.81
N ARG A 431 -6.50 -1.61 11.84
CA ARG A 431 -5.80 -0.44 11.27
C ARG A 431 -5.36 0.51 12.38
N LEU A 432 -4.28 1.23 12.13
CA LEU A 432 -3.94 2.41 12.93
C LEU A 432 -5.04 3.46 12.76
N ASN A 433 -5.47 4.08 13.85
CA ASN A 433 -6.24 5.32 13.76
C ASN A 433 -5.31 6.48 13.38
N PHE A 434 -5.91 7.65 13.10
CA PHE A 434 -5.16 8.82 12.65
C PHE A 434 -4.08 9.28 13.65
N GLU A 435 -4.29 9.18 14.97
CA GLU A 435 -3.29 9.57 15.97
C GLU A 435 -2.09 8.63 15.97
N GLN A 436 -2.35 7.32 16.01
CA GLN A 436 -1.30 6.31 15.92
C GLN A 436 -0.52 6.45 14.61
N ALA A 437 -1.19 6.77 13.50
CA ALA A 437 -0.53 7.03 12.22
C ALA A 437 0.44 8.22 12.31
N LEU A 438 0.04 9.33 12.93
CA LEU A 438 0.91 10.48 13.16
C LEU A 438 2.06 10.17 14.13
N GLU A 439 1.81 9.40 15.18
CA GLU A 439 2.87 8.97 16.11
C GLU A 439 3.94 8.14 15.38
N VAL A 440 3.54 7.25 14.46
CA VAL A 440 4.49 6.52 13.60
C VAL A 440 5.32 7.50 12.76
N ALA A 441 4.70 8.49 12.13
CA ALA A 441 5.42 9.50 11.34
C ALA A 441 6.41 10.30 12.20
N MET A 442 6.00 10.74 13.40
CA MET A 442 6.88 11.42 14.35
C MET A 442 8.04 10.53 14.80
N ARG A 443 7.79 9.24 15.02
CA ARG A 443 8.85 8.28 15.39
C ARG A 443 9.88 8.12 14.27
N ILE A 444 9.44 7.97 13.02
CA ILE A 444 10.32 7.91 11.85
C ILE A 444 11.17 9.18 11.75
N ALA A 445 10.54 10.35 11.89
CA ALA A 445 11.23 11.63 11.84
C ALA A 445 12.37 11.72 12.88
N ARG A 446 12.13 11.25 14.12
CA ARG A 446 13.14 11.21 15.19
C ARG A 446 14.26 10.20 14.92
N LEU A 447 13.96 9.03 14.36
CA LEU A 447 14.95 7.98 14.09
C LEU A 447 15.96 8.38 13.00
N GLN A 448 15.58 9.25 12.09
CA GLN A 448 16.42 9.69 10.96
C GLN A 448 16.87 11.15 11.08
N GLY A 449 16.11 12.00 11.75
CA GLY A 449 16.40 13.44 11.91
C GLY A 449 17.55 13.77 12.88
N GLY A 450 18.06 12.81 13.61
CA GLY A 450 19.17 12.96 14.56
C GLY A 450 20.57 12.93 13.92
N ARG A 451 20.71 13.48 12.71
CA ARG A 451 22.00 13.68 12.05
C ARG A 451 22.41 15.14 12.07
#